data_f44b41d14018284e46af061225cdd725
#
_entry.id   f44b41d14018284e46af061225cdd725
#
_cell.length_a   1.000
_cell.length_b   1.000
_cell.length_c   1.000
_cell.angle_alpha   90.00
_cell.angle_beta   90.00
_cell.angle_gamma   90.00
#
_symmetry.space_group_name_H-M   'P 1'
#
loop_
_entity.id
_entity.type
_entity.pdbx_description
1 polymer ?
#
loop_
_entity_poly.entity_id
_entity_poly.type
_entity_poly.pdbx_seq_one_letter_code
_entity_poly.pdbx_strand_id
1 'polypeptide(L)'
;NTIYVPLGMKAGLEKIVDVARRAGIPDSVEMVATPSVSLGAASPHVIDLANAYATFAAQGVHAKPFIINEVQGPNKGILFQGRIQAQEVFRKDVMADLTYALSKATTSGTAAVVGARVARPTAGKTGTSNDNASAWFNGYTPEVAASVAFYRDDATQTLNGIGGLTSVTGGSFPARIWAEFVKGYLKKAPVQEFPPPAYIGGIEPISFINSVPEMDPALIPPSPSPSPSNKKKR
;
A
#
# COMPACT_ATOMS: atom_id res chain seq x y z
N ASN A 1 12.06 8.00 6.27
CA ASN A 1 12.20 7.02 7.38
C ASN A 1 12.22 7.70 8.75
N THR A 2 12.84 8.88 8.85
CA THR A 2 12.98 9.66 10.11
C THR A 2 11.66 10.05 10.78
N ILE A 3 10.54 10.05 10.07
CA ILE A 3 9.20 10.36 10.61
C ILE A 3 8.44 9.07 10.90
N TYR A 4 8.36 8.15 9.94
CA TYR A 4 7.48 6.99 10.04
C TYR A 4 7.98 5.92 11.02
N VAL A 5 9.30 5.77 11.21
CA VAL A 5 9.84 4.82 12.20
C VAL A 5 9.48 5.24 13.63
N PRO A 6 9.79 6.47 14.11
CA PRO A 6 9.37 6.91 15.43
C PRO A 6 7.84 6.90 15.61
N LEU A 7 7.09 7.30 14.58
CA LEU A 7 5.64 7.26 14.63
C LEU A 7 5.11 5.83 14.81
N GLY A 8 5.66 4.87 14.07
CA GLY A 8 5.30 3.47 14.19
C GLY A 8 5.64 2.88 15.56
N MET A 9 6.81 3.22 16.10
CA MET A 9 7.18 2.81 17.45
C MET A 9 6.20 3.37 18.50
N LYS A 10 5.79 4.64 18.37
CA LYS A 10 4.77 5.23 19.26
C LYS A 10 3.40 4.57 19.10
N ALA A 11 2.99 4.27 17.88
CA ALA A 11 1.71 3.59 17.62
C ALA A 11 1.70 2.18 18.17
N GLY A 12 2.85 1.53 18.25
CA GLY A 12 3.05 0.14 18.67
C GLY A 12 3.18 -0.80 17.46
N LEU A 13 4.33 -1.45 17.34
CA LEU A 13 4.68 -2.27 16.17
C LEU A 13 3.72 -3.44 15.97
N GLU A 14 3.33 -4.13 17.03
CA GLU A 14 2.32 -5.19 16.99
C GLU A 14 0.95 -4.68 16.52
N LYS A 15 0.57 -3.45 16.90
CA LYS A 15 -0.68 -2.84 16.44
C LYS A 15 -0.64 -2.53 14.95
N ILE A 16 0.53 -2.19 14.39
CA ILE A 16 0.69 -1.99 12.95
C ILE A 16 0.42 -3.31 12.21
N VAL A 17 1.00 -4.41 12.70
CA VAL A 17 0.76 -5.76 12.14
C VAL A 17 -0.73 -6.12 12.24
N ASP A 18 -1.36 -5.92 13.41
CA ASP A 18 -2.81 -6.18 13.60
C ASP A 18 -3.65 -5.36 12.60
N VAL A 19 -3.38 -4.07 12.44
CA VAL A 19 -4.09 -3.21 11.49
C VAL A 19 -3.92 -3.72 10.06
N ALA A 20 -2.72 -4.14 9.65
CA ALA A 20 -2.49 -4.71 8.34
C ALA A 20 -3.29 -6.01 8.12
N ARG A 21 -3.35 -6.89 9.14
CA ARG A 21 -4.18 -8.12 9.10
C ARG A 21 -5.66 -7.77 8.94
N ARG A 22 -6.18 -6.90 9.77
CA ARG A 22 -7.58 -6.46 9.68
C ARG A 22 -7.91 -5.78 8.35
N ALA A 23 -6.96 -5.07 7.76
CA ALA A 23 -7.14 -4.49 6.43
C ALA A 23 -7.26 -5.54 5.32
N GLY A 24 -6.76 -6.77 5.53
CA GLY A 24 -6.89 -7.87 4.58
C GLY A 24 -5.58 -8.50 4.12
N ILE A 25 -4.44 -8.15 4.73
CA ILE A 25 -3.17 -8.86 4.46
C ILE A 25 -3.24 -10.24 5.14
N PRO A 26 -3.15 -11.36 4.39
CA PRO A 26 -3.33 -12.70 4.93
C PRO A 26 -2.20 -13.14 5.86
N ASP A 27 -2.48 -14.10 6.75
CA ASP A 27 -1.49 -14.61 7.70
C ASP A 27 -0.30 -15.31 7.05
N SER A 28 -0.46 -15.76 5.81
CA SER A 28 0.64 -16.32 5.00
C SER A 28 1.74 -15.31 4.65
N VAL A 29 1.48 -14.01 4.75
CA VAL A 29 2.49 -12.96 4.58
C VAL A 29 3.22 -12.77 5.91
N GLU A 30 4.51 -13.05 5.94
CA GLU A 30 5.32 -12.81 7.13
C GLU A 30 5.43 -11.30 7.40
N MET A 31 5.04 -10.88 8.60
CA MET A 31 5.19 -9.51 9.09
C MET A 31 5.76 -9.54 10.51
N VAL A 32 7.01 -9.13 10.64
CA VAL A 32 7.69 -9.07 11.93
C VAL A 32 7.52 -7.66 12.51
N ALA A 33 7.12 -7.58 13.79
CA ALA A 33 6.88 -6.32 14.50
C ALA A 33 8.20 -5.62 14.88
N THR A 34 8.99 -5.27 13.88
CA THR A 34 10.23 -4.50 14.00
C THR A 34 10.01 -3.06 13.51
N PRO A 35 10.88 -2.09 13.81
CA PRO A 35 10.74 -0.71 13.33
C PRO A 35 10.58 -0.58 11.81
N SER A 36 11.13 -1.52 11.04
CA SER A 36 11.01 -1.56 9.58
C SER A 36 9.61 -1.90 9.07
N VAL A 37 8.72 -2.49 9.90
CA VAL A 37 7.34 -2.76 9.50
C VAL A 37 6.58 -1.48 9.14
N SER A 38 6.92 -0.36 9.80
CA SER A 38 6.37 0.98 9.49
C SER A 38 6.76 1.50 8.10
N LEU A 39 7.78 0.92 7.49
CA LEU A 39 8.29 1.27 6.17
C LEU A 39 7.84 0.30 5.07
N GLY A 40 7.09 -0.75 5.44
CA GLY A 40 6.61 -1.75 4.49
C GLY A 40 7.65 -2.81 4.16
N ALA A 41 8.34 -3.35 5.17
CA ALA A 41 9.35 -4.42 4.99
C ALA A 41 8.75 -5.79 4.62
N ALA A 42 7.45 -5.98 4.76
CA ALA A 42 6.76 -7.21 4.35
C ALA A 42 6.62 -7.34 2.82
N SER A 43 6.46 -8.57 2.34
CA SER A 43 6.32 -8.89 0.91
C SER A 43 4.95 -9.51 0.59
N PRO A 44 3.85 -8.76 0.67
CA PRO A 44 2.53 -9.24 0.29
C PRO A 44 2.42 -9.41 -1.22
N HIS A 45 1.46 -10.24 -1.69
CA HIS A 45 1.12 -10.28 -3.09
C HIS A 45 0.39 -9.00 -3.53
N VAL A 46 0.39 -8.74 -4.83
CA VAL A 46 -0.28 -7.56 -5.40
C VAL A 46 -1.77 -7.52 -5.04
N ILE A 47 -2.43 -8.70 -5.05
CA ILE A 47 -3.85 -8.82 -4.70
C ILE A 47 -4.12 -8.54 -3.22
N ASP A 48 -3.18 -8.88 -2.32
CA ASP A 48 -3.33 -8.62 -0.89
C ASP A 48 -3.36 -7.11 -0.61
N LEU A 49 -2.45 -6.36 -1.27
CA LEU A 49 -2.44 -4.90 -1.17
C LEU A 49 -3.67 -4.28 -1.83
N ALA A 50 -4.09 -4.77 -3.00
CA ALA A 50 -5.32 -4.30 -3.62
C ALA A 50 -6.53 -4.50 -2.69
N ASN A 51 -6.62 -5.65 -2.00
CA ASN A 51 -7.68 -5.93 -1.03
C ASN A 51 -7.60 -5.02 0.21
N ALA A 52 -6.41 -4.80 0.76
CA ALA A 52 -6.24 -3.88 1.89
C ALA A 52 -6.68 -2.46 1.53
N TYR A 53 -6.31 -1.97 0.34
CA TYR A 53 -6.73 -0.65 -0.14
C TYR A 53 -8.22 -0.61 -0.51
N ALA A 54 -8.83 -1.74 -0.91
CA ALA A 54 -10.28 -1.85 -1.08
C ALA A 54 -11.01 -1.70 0.26
N THR A 55 -10.46 -2.20 1.37
CA THR A 55 -10.99 -1.97 2.71
C THR A 55 -11.00 -0.48 3.08
N PHE A 56 -9.97 0.27 2.69
CA PHE A 56 -9.92 1.73 2.90
C PHE A 56 -10.93 2.46 2.00
N ALA A 57 -11.02 2.08 0.72
CA ALA A 57 -12.00 2.62 -0.21
C ALA A 57 -13.45 2.40 0.28
N ALA A 58 -13.71 1.22 0.85
CA ALA A 58 -14.98 0.84 1.46
C ALA A 58 -15.19 1.40 2.88
N GLN A 59 -14.44 2.44 3.26
CA GLN A 59 -14.57 3.13 4.56
C GLN A 59 -14.46 2.19 5.77
N GLY A 60 -13.55 1.24 5.70
CA GLY A 60 -13.26 0.32 6.80
C GLY A 60 -14.04 -0.99 6.78
N VAL A 61 -14.77 -1.26 5.71
CA VAL A 61 -15.43 -2.55 5.51
C VAL A 61 -14.51 -3.47 4.71
N HIS A 62 -13.99 -4.50 5.35
CA HIS A 62 -13.20 -5.54 4.69
C HIS A 62 -14.12 -6.59 4.09
N ALA A 63 -13.86 -6.99 2.85
CA ALA A 63 -14.50 -8.12 2.19
C ALA A 63 -13.46 -9.10 1.68
N LYS A 64 -13.68 -10.39 1.90
CA LYS A 64 -12.79 -11.43 1.37
C LYS A 64 -12.89 -11.46 -0.15
N PRO A 65 -11.76 -11.35 -0.89
CA PRO A 65 -11.79 -11.38 -2.34
C PRO A 65 -12.21 -12.75 -2.88
N PHE A 66 -12.98 -12.76 -3.95
CA PHE A 66 -13.34 -13.96 -4.70
C PHE A 66 -13.46 -13.64 -6.19
N ILE A 67 -13.20 -14.61 -7.05
CA ILE A 67 -13.19 -14.45 -8.51
C ILE A 67 -14.30 -15.22 -9.21
N ILE A 68 -14.91 -16.17 -8.52
CA ILE A 68 -16.02 -16.97 -9.08
C ILE A 68 -17.31 -16.43 -8.51
N ASN A 69 -18.09 -15.76 -9.34
CA ASN A 69 -19.39 -15.20 -8.94
C ASN A 69 -20.49 -16.27 -8.96
N GLU A 70 -20.51 -17.12 -9.98
CA GLU A 70 -21.51 -18.16 -10.14
C GLU A 70 -20.94 -19.35 -10.90
N VAL A 71 -21.36 -20.57 -10.55
CA VAL A 71 -21.14 -21.79 -11.33
C VAL A 71 -22.49 -22.41 -11.63
N GLN A 72 -22.78 -22.61 -12.92
CA GLN A 72 -23.98 -23.27 -13.39
C GLN A 72 -23.70 -24.71 -13.85
N GLY A 73 -24.63 -25.62 -13.58
CA GLY A 73 -24.62 -26.97 -14.09
C GLY A 73 -25.18 -27.08 -15.53
N PRO A 74 -25.14 -28.29 -16.12
CA PRO A 74 -25.62 -28.52 -17.49
C PRO A 74 -27.09 -28.08 -17.74
N ASN A 75 -27.91 -28.15 -16.73
CA ASN A 75 -29.33 -27.77 -16.78
C ASN A 75 -29.57 -26.31 -16.34
N LYS A 76 -28.52 -25.46 -16.35
CA LYS A 76 -28.56 -24.07 -15.87
C LYS A 76 -28.95 -23.93 -14.38
N GLY A 77 -28.97 -25.00 -13.62
CA GLY A 77 -29.10 -24.98 -12.16
C GLY A 77 -27.84 -24.38 -11.52
N ILE A 78 -28.01 -23.50 -10.57
CA ILE A 78 -26.88 -22.85 -9.85
C ILE A 78 -26.26 -23.89 -8.93
N LEU A 79 -25.00 -24.26 -9.18
CA LEU A 79 -24.21 -25.18 -8.35
C LEU A 79 -23.43 -24.41 -7.27
N PHE A 80 -23.04 -23.18 -7.55
CA PHE A 80 -22.34 -22.32 -6.61
C PHE A 80 -22.73 -20.86 -6.86
N GLN A 81 -22.90 -20.11 -5.78
CA GLN A 81 -23.11 -18.66 -5.82
C GLN A 81 -22.09 -18.00 -4.89
N GLY A 82 -21.21 -17.18 -5.46
CA GLY A 82 -20.30 -16.34 -4.70
C GLY A 82 -21.10 -15.33 -3.85
N ARG A 83 -20.71 -15.17 -2.60
CA ARG A 83 -21.34 -14.22 -1.69
C ARG A 83 -20.28 -13.30 -1.08
N ILE A 84 -20.57 -12.02 -1.08
CA ILE A 84 -19.75 -11.03 -0.40
C ILE A 84 -19.82 -11.29 1.11
N GLN A 85 -18.67 -11.58 1.71
CA GLN A 85 -18.52 -11.68 3.15
C GLN A 85 -17.80 -10.40 3.60
N ALA A 86 -18.57 -9.43 4.12
CA ALA A 86 -18.07 -8.13 4.51
C ALA A 86 -18.19 -7.94 6.02
N GLN A 87 -17.17 -7.33 6.61
CA GLN A 87 -17.10 -7.00 8.03
C GLN A 87 -16.53 -5.60 8.22
N GLU A 88 -17.15 -4.78 9.07
CA GLU A 88 -16.57 -3.52 9.51
C GLU A 88 -15.39 -3.80 10.43
N VAL A 89 -14.19 -3.40 10.01
CA VAL A 89 -12.92 -3.62 10.72
C VAL A 89 -12.27 -2.31 11.18
N PHE A 90 -12.68 -1.19 10.59
CA PHE A 90 -12.24 0.15 10.98
C PHE A 90 -13.41 1.12 11.03
N ARG A 91 -13.32 2.10 11.92
CA ARG A 91 -14.30 3.18 12.01
C ARG A 91 -14.21 4.09 10.78
N LYS A 92 -15.34 4.61 10.32
CA LYS A 92 -15.43 5.47 9.13
C LYS A 92 -14.68 6.79 9.29
N ASP A 93 -14.69 7.38 10.48
CA ASP A 93 -13.98 8.63 10.78
C ASP A 93 -12.45 8.45 10.68
N VAL A 94 -11.91 7.31 11.17
CA VAL A 94 -10.49 6.95 11.00
C VAL A 94 -10.16 6.80 9.52
N MET A 95 -11.02 6.15 8.73
CA MET A 95 -10.81 5.97 7.30
C MET A 95 -10.90 7.28 6.51
N ALA A 96 -11.75 8.22 6.94
CA ALA A 96 -11.82 9.54 6.34
C ALA A 96 -10.50 10.32 6.51
N ASP A 97 -9.91 10.29 7.71
CA ASP A 97 -8.62 10.93 7.99
C ASP A 97 -7.46 10.22 7.27
N LEU A 98 -7.47 8.88 7.21
CA LEU A 98 -6.50 8.11 6.43
C LEU A 98 -6.59 8.48 4.95
N THR A 99 -7.80 8.52 4.39
CA THR A 99 -8.04 8.87 2.98
C THR A 99 -7.55 10.30 2.68
N TYR A 100 -7.82 11.24 3.58
CA TYR A 100 -7.29 12.61 3.46
C TYR A 100 -5.75 12.61 3.42
N ALA A 101 -5.08 11.87 4.30
CA ALA A 101 -3.63 11.77 4.31
C ALA A 101 -3.09 11.12 3.01
N LEU A 102 -3.72 10.03 2.54
CA LEU A 102 -3.33 9.34 1.31
C LEU A 102 -3.63 10.15 0.04
N SER A 103 -4.64 11.02 0.06
CA SER A 103 -4.93 11.92 -1.07
C SER A 103 -3.81 12.93 -1.32
N LYS A 104 -3.06 13.32 -0.28
CA LYS A 104 -1.91 14.22 -0.43
C LYS A 104 -0.79 13.60 -1.27
N ALA A 105 -0.61 12.28 -1.22
CA ALA A 105 0.38 11.61 -2.05
C ALA A 105 0.04 11.69 -3.55
N THR A 106 -1.25 11.70 -3.90
CA THR A 106 -1.73 11.76 -5.30
C THR A 106 -1.96 13.17 -5.82
N THR A 107 -2.13 14.17 -4.94
CA THR A 107 -2.36 15.56 -5.35
C THR A 107 -1.07 16.38 -5.42
N SER A 108 -0.19 16.26 -4.44
CA SER A 108 1.04 17.07 -4.33
C SER A 108 2.27 16.27 -3.92
N GLY A 109 2.13 14.95 -3.66
CA GLY A 109 3.21 14.07 -3.20
C GLY A 109 3.85 13.28 -4.32
N THR A 110 4.44 12.13 -3.94
CA THR A 110 5.24 11.26 -4.82
C THR A 110 4.45 10.63 -5.97
N ALA A 111 3.12 10.66 -5.94
CA ALA A 111 2.23 10.18 -6.98
C ALA A 111 1.36 11.30 -7.59
N ALA A 112 1.80 12.55 -7.60
CA ALA A 112 1.07 13.69 -8.18
C ALA A 112 0.67 13.46 -9.66
N VAL A 113 1.39 12.61 -10.37
CA VAL A 113 1.05 12.17 -11.73
C VAL A 113 -0.33 11.49 -11.80
N VAL A 114 -0.79 10.86 -10.72
CA VAL A 114 -2.12 10.23 -10.64
C VAL A 114 -3.20 11.30 -10.63
N GLY A 115 -3.14 12.26 -9.71
CA GLY A 115 -4.10 13.36 -9.63
C GLY A 115 -4.16 14.20 -10.91
N ALA A 116 -3.02 14.38 -11.58
CA ALA A 116 -2.97 15.09 -12.87
C ALA A 116 -3.63 14.31 -14.04
N ARG A 117 -3.74 12.98 -13.95
CA ARG A 117 -4.25 12.13 -15.05
C ARG A 117 -5.66 11.63 -14.83
N VAL A 118 -6.07 11.45 -13.58
CA VAL A 118 -7.38 10.89 -13.21
C VAL A 118 -8.28 12.04 -12.77
N ALA A 119 -9.30 12.34 -13.58
CA ALA A 119 -10.22 13.46 -13.32
C ALA A 119 -11.29 13.07 -12.28
N ARG A 120 -10.86 12.58 -11.12
CA ARG A 120 -11.71 12.24 -9.96
C ARG A 120 -10.87 12.11 -8.69
N PRO A 121 -11.48 12.13 -7.49
CA PRO A 121 -10.75 11.95 -6.24
C PRO A 121 -9.95 10.65 -6.21
N THR A 122 -8.69 10.75 -5.81
CA THR A 122 -7.78 9.62 -5.70
C THR A 122 -7.02 9.67 -4.39
N ALA A 123 -6.76 8.52 -3.80
CA ALA A 123 -5.91 8.36 -2.64
C ALA A 123 -4.98 7.16 -2.86
N GLY A 124 -3.76 7.21 -2.34
CA GLY A 124 -2.84 6.10 -2.55
C GLY A 124 -1.45 6.35 -1.98
N LYS A 125 -0.59 5.37 -2.16
CA LYS A 125 0.80 5.42 -1.68
C LYS A 125 1.75 4.75 -2.66
N THR A 126 2.87 5.40 -2.91
CA THR A 126 4.00 4.81 -3.62
C THR A 126 4.84 3.96 -2.68
N GLY A 127 5.38 2.86 -3.18
CA GLY A 127 6.44 2.08 -2.56
C GLY A 127 7.64 2.00 -3.50
N THR A 128 8.83 2.07 -2.97
CA THR A 128 10.08 1.81 -3.68
C THR A 128 11.01 1.16 -2.68
N SER A 129 11.45 -0.07 -2.98
CA SER A 129 12.39 -0.76 -2.10
C SER A 129 13.79 -0.18 -2.21
N ASN A 130 14.67 -0.54 -1.27
CA ASN A 130 16.07 -0.21 -1.35
C ASN A 130 16.64 -0.68 -2.70
N ASP A 131 17.61 0.06 -3.22
CA ASP A 131 18.28 -0.22 -4.50
C ASP A 131 17.34 -0.32 -5.72
N ASN A 132 16.10 0.20 -5.60
CA ASN A 132 15.07 0.10 -6.64
C ASN A 132 14.81 -1.33 -7.13
N ALA A 133 14.85 -2.34 -6.25
CA ALA A 133 14.56 -3.73 -6.62
C ALA A 133 13.07 -3.96 -6.89
N SER A 134 12.19 -3.17 -6.27
CA SER A 134 10.76 -3.15 -6.58
C SER A 134 10.17 -1.75 -6.50
N ALA A 135 9.12 -1.51 -7.28
CA ALA A 135 8.39 -0.24 -7.34
C ALA A 135 6.88 -0.51 -7.34
N TRP A 136 6.16 0.16 -6.44
CA TRP A 136 4.74 -0.08 -6.19
C TRP A 136 3.93 1.20 -6.22
N PHE A 137 2.71 1.10 -6.70
CA PHE A 137 1.67 2.07 -6.43
C PHE A 137 0.38 1.34 -6.04
N ASN A 138 -0.13 1.64 -4.87
CA ASN A 138 -1.38 1.13 -4.34
C ASN A 138 -2.31 2.32 -4.14
N GLY A 139 -3.49 2.28 -4.72
CA GLY A 139 -4.39 3.40 -4.64
C GLY A 139 -5.85 3.03 -4.88
N TYR A 140 -6.73 3.99 -4.62
CA TYR A 140 -8.16 3.83 -4.79
C TYR A 140 -8.84 5.16 -5.14
N THR A 141 -10.02 5.02 -5.72
CA THR A 141 -11.08 6.01 -5.76
C THR A 141 -12.22 5.53 -4.87
N PRO A 142 -13.30 6.28 -4.63
CA PRO A 142 -14.46 5.73 -3.93
C PRO A 142 -15.04 4.47 -4.58
N GLU A 143 -14.79 4.25 -5.88
CA GLU A 143 -15.43 3.18 -6.67
C GLU A 143 -14.55 1.95 -6.86
N VAL A 144 -13.22 2.09 -6.83
CA VAL A 144 -12.28 0.99 -7.15
C VAL A 144 -10.94 1.15 -6.45
N ALA A 145 -10.37 0.04 -6.01
CA ALA A 145 -9.00 -0.05 -5.55
C ALA A 145 -8.19 -0.93 -6.51
N ALA A 146 -6.93 -0.56 -6.70
CA ALA A 146 -5.98 -1.33 -7.51
C ALA A 146 -4.56 -1.19 -6.98
N SER A 147 -3.74 -2.18 -7.29
CA SER A 147 -2.31 -2.20 -6.99
C SER A 147 -1.52 -2.53 -8.25
N VAL A 148 -0.43 -1.83 -8.44
CA VAL A 148 0.53 -2.07 -9.53
C VAL A 148 1.92 -2.25 -8.94
N ALA A 149 2.57 -3.35 -9.30
CA ALA A 149 3.92 -3.66 -8.87
C ALA A 149 4.85 -3.89 -10.07
N PHE A 150 6.07 -3.43 -9.93
CA PHE A 150 7.19 -3.72 -10.82
C PHE A 150 8.28 -4.37 -10.00
N TYR A 151 8.77 -5.50 -10.47
CA TYR A 151 9.91 -6.23 -9.92
C TYR A 151 10.49 -7.15 -11.01
N ARG A 152 11.65 -7.69 -10.78
CA ARG A 152 12.26 -8.71 -11.66
C ARG A 152 12.11 -10.07 -11.01
N ASP A 153 12.23 -11.14 -11.81
CA ASP A 153 12.20 -12.52 -11.31
C ASP A 153 13.37 -12.77 -10.35
N ASP A 154 14.52 -12.15 -10.61
CA ASP A 154 15.65 -12.13 -9.69
C ASP A 154 15.56 -10.88 -8.80
N ALA A 155 15.25 -11.07 -7.51
CA ALA A 155 15.09 -10.01 -6.52
C ALA A 155 16.36 -9.19 -6.23
N THR A 156 17.53 -9.66 -6.68
CA THR A 156 18.79 -8.91 -6.58
C THR A 156 19.00 -7.89 -7.70
N GLN A 157 18.18 -7.98 -8.74
CA GLN A 157 18.24 -7.06 -9.88
C GLN A 157 17.45 -5.79 -9.62
N THR A 158 18.06 -4.67 -9.99
CA THR A 158 17.43 -3.35 -9.86
C THR A 158 16.50 -3.01 -11.03
N LEU A 159 15.60 -2.07 -10.83
CA LEU A 159 14.75 -1.48 -11.86
C LEU A 159 15.38 -0.22 -12.48
N ASN A 160 16.72 -0.10 -12.47
CA ASN A 160 17.43 1.02 -13.05
C ASN A 160 17.55 0.86 -14.58
N GLY A 161 17.54 1.96 -15.31
CA GLY A 161 17.73 2.00 -16.77
C GLY A 161 16.56 1.43 -17.58
N ILE A 162 15.38 1.21 -17.00
CA ILE A 162 14.23 0.62 -17.67
C ILE A 162 13.37 1.71 -18.31
N GLY A 163 12.99 1.52 -19.58
CA GLY A 163 12.05 2.39 -20.28
C GLY A 163 12.51 3.85 -20.38
N GLY A 164 13.82 4.09 -20.45
CA GLY A 164 14.40 5.43 -20.54
C GLY A 164 14.46 6.19 -19.21
N LEU A 165 14.11 5.55 -18.09
CA LEU A 165 14.23 6.15 -16.75
C LEU A 165 15.54 5.72 -16.09
N THR A 166 16.20 6.66 -15.39
CA THR A 166 17.38 6.33 -14.56
C THR A 166 17.02 5.27 -13.52
N SER A 167 15.83 5.38 -12.91
CA SER A 167 15.27 4.36 -12.01
C SER A 167 13.76 4.34 -12.09
N VAL A 168 13.15 3.15 -11.99
CA VAL A 168 11.70 3.00 -11.85
C VAL A 168 11.34 3.08 -10.38
N THR A 169 10.54 4.07 -10.03
CA THR A 169 10.00 4.28 -8.68
C THR A 169 8.49 4.09 -8.68
N GLY A 170 7.87 3.97 -7.51
CA GLY A 170 6.42 3.84 -7.39
C GLY A 170 5.64 5.01 -8.02
N GLY A 171 6.21 6.21 -8.03
CA GLY A 171 5.62 7.40 -8.69
C GLY A 171 5.82 7.46 -10.19
N SER A 172 6.58 6.56 -10.80
CA SER A 172 6.84 6.50 -12.25
C SER A 172 5.85 5.58 -12.98
N PHE A 173 6.29 4.46 -13.55
CA PHE A 173 5.43 3.54 -14.28
C PHE A 173 4.27 2.98 -13.45
N PRO A 174 4.45 2.52 -12.19
CA PRO A 174 3.34 1.98 -11.43
C PRO A 174 2.18 2.97 -11.30
N ALA A 175 2.47 4.21 -10.89
CA ALA A 175 1.46 5.26 -10.74
C ALA A 175 0.79 5.63 -12.07
N ARG A 176 1.55 5.67 -13.19
CA ARG A 176 1.00 5.96 -14.52
C ARG A 176 0.07 4.86 -15.00
N ILE A 177 0.47 3.59 -14.86
CA ILE A 177 -0.35 2.43 -15.27
C ILE A 177 -1.63 2.38 -14.45
N TRP A 178 -1.52 2.60 -13.15
CA TRP A 178 -2.69 2.68 -12.27
C TRP A 178 -3.66 3.78 -12.74
N ALA A 179 -3.14 4.97 -13.05
CA ALA A 179 -3.95 6.09 -13.51
C ALA A 179 -4.68 5.78 -14.83
N GLU A 180 -4.00 5.19 -15.81
CA GLU A 180 -4.61 4.81 -17.09
C GLU A 180 -5.64 3.68 -16.92
N PHE A 181 -5.38 2.71 -16.03
CA PHE A 181 -6.35 1.67 -15.70
C PHE A 181 -7.63 2.27 -15.12
N VAL A 182 -7.52 3.09 -14.07
CA VAL A 182 -8.68 3.69 -13.41
C VAL A 182 -9.45 4.61 -14.35
N LYS A 183 -8.75 5.43 -15.13
CA LYS A 183 -9.36 6.29 -16.15
C LYS A 183 -10.16 5.49 -17.17
N GLY A 184 -9.61 4.35 -17.63
CA GLY A 184 -10.31 3.47 -18.58
C GLY A 184 -11.50 2.76 -17.93
N TYR A 185 -11.28 2.16 -16.77
CA TYR A 185 -12.29 1.37 -16.06
C TYR A 185 -13.50 2.21 -15.63
N LEU A 186 -13.28 3.41 -15.12
CA LEU A 186 -14.33 4.32 -14.63
C LEU A 186 -14.79 5.34 -15.67
N LYS A 187 -14.46 5.17 -16.95
CA LYS A 187 -14.78 6.14 -18.01
C LYS A 187 -16.26 6.50 -18.07
N LYS A 188 -17.16 5.55 -17.79
CA LYS A 188 -18.61 5.73 -17.85
C LYS A 188 -19.26 5.82 -16.47
N ALA A 189 -18.50 5.64 -15.38
CA ALA A 189 -19.03 5.72 -14.04
C ALA A 189 -19.16 7.19 -13.58
N PRO A 190 -20.20 7.53 -12.81
CA PRO A 190 -20.30 8.85 -12.20
C PRO A 190 -19.11 9.08 -11.26
N VAL A 191 -18.68 10.33 -11.12
CA VAL A 191 -17.64 10.69 -10.17
C VAL A 191 -18.24 10.72 -8.76
N GLN A 192 -17.60 10.03 -7.84
CA GLN A 192 -17.95 10.05 -6.41
C GLN A 192 -16.86 10.80 -5.63
N GLU A 193 -17.27 11.42 -4.53
CA GLU A 193 -16.37 12.13 -3.62
C GLU A 193 -16.01 11.26 -2.41
N PHE A 194 -14.81 11.45 -1.89
CA PHE A 194 -14.46 10.88 -0.59
C PHE A 194 -15.20 11.63 0.54
N PRO A 195 -15.50 10.96 1.65
CA PRO A 195 -15.96 11.66 2.84
C PRO A 195 -14.94 12.73 3.27
N PRO A 196 -15.38 13.87 3.78
CA PRO A 196 -14.48 14.88 4.32
C PRO A 196 -13.72 14.31 5.53
N PRO A 197 -12.48 14.78 5.80
CA PRO A 197 -11.73 14.33 6.97
C PRO A 197 -12.47 14.68 8.26
N ALA A 198 -12.43 13.77 9.22
CA ALA A 198 -13.09 13.91 10.50
C ALA A 198 -12.24 14.65 11.55
N TYR A 199 -10.92 14.74 11.32
CA TYR A 199 -9.95 15.37 12.22
C TYR A 199 -10.03 14.88 13.66
N ILE A 200 -10.14 13.54 13.82
CA ILE A 200 -10.31 12.90 15.14
C ILE A 200 -9.07 12.93 16.03
N GLY A 201 -7.91 13.22 15.45
CA GLY A 201 -6.62 13.31 16.16
C GLY A 201 -6.30 14.76 16.57
N GLY A 202 -5.55 14.91 17.66
CA GLY A 202 -4.91 16.19 17.98
C GLY A 202 -3.73 16.47 17.05
N ILE A 203 -3.37 17.76 16.90
CA ILE A 203 -2.11 18.13 16.22
C ILE A 203 -0.99 17.90 17.23
N GLU A 204 -0.16 16.89 16.97
CA GLU A 204 1.05 16.66 17.77
C GLU A 204 2.15 17.62 17.31
N PRO A 205 2.84 18.32 18.22
CA PRO A 205 3.96 19.19 17.86
C PRO A 205 5.08 18.39 17.16
N ILE A 206 5.74 19.01 16.19
CA ILE A 206 6.89 18.40 15.47
C ILE A 206 8.02 18.00 16.43
N SER A 207 8.17 18.68 17.57
CA SER A 207 9.11 18.30 18.64
C SER A 207 8.95 16.88 19.13
N PHE A 208 7.76 16.31 19.01
CA PHE A 208 7.48 14.91 19.33
C PHE A 208 8.23 13.93 18.39
N ILE A 209 8.39 14.28 17.12
CA ILE A 209 9.03 13.44 16.09
C ILE A 209 10.55 13.33 16.35
N ASN A 210 11.14 14.27 17.09
CA ASN A 210 12.57 14.28 17.39
C ASN A 210 12.95 13.42 18.62
N SER A 211 11.98 13.00 19.44
CA SER A 211 12.22 12.06 20.52
C SER A 211 12.12 10.62 20.01
N VAL A 212 13.20 10.10 19.44
CA VAL A 212 13.29 8.67 19.13
C VAL A 212 13.28 7.93 20.47
N PRO A 213 12.29 7.05 20.75
CA PRO A 213 12.37 6.20 21.93
C PRO A 213 13.67 5.39 21.88
N GLU A 214 14.30 5.20 23.03
CA GLU A 214 15.48 4.34 23.12
C GLU A 214 15.09 2.95 22.61
N MET A 215 15.72 2.53 21.53
CA MET A 215 15.36 1.30 20.85
C MET A 215 15.95 0.13 21.63
N ASP A 216 15.13 -0.84 21.97
CA ASP A 216 15.62 -2.09 22.58
C ASP A 216 16.73 -2.67 21.68
N PRO A 217 17.95 -2.86 22.21
CA PRO A 217 19.07 -3.41 21.44
C PRO A 217 18.76 -4.74 20.77
N ALA A 218 17.83 -5.54 21.32
CA ALA A 218 17.38 -6.80 20.74
C ALA A 218 16.56 -6.64 19.44
N LEU A 219 16.02 -5.44 19.16
CA LEU A 219 15.26 -5.12 17.96
C LEU A 219 16.11 -4.51 16.84
N ILE A 220 17.40 -4.31 17.08
CA ILE A 220 18.33 -3.80 16.05
C ILE A 220 18.77 -4.99 15.17
N PRO A 221 18.40 -5.03 13.88
CA PRO A 221 18.89 -6.08 13.00
C PRO A 221 20.42 -6.03 12.94
N PRO A 222 21.11 -7.17 12.88
CA PRO A 222 22.57 -7.20 12.77
C PRO A 222 23.00 -6.41 11.53
N SER A 223 24.04 -5.59 11.67
CA SER A 223 24.64 -4.88 10.55
C SER A 223 24.97 -5.88 9.43
N PRO A 224 24.63 -5.54 8.17
CA PRO A 224 24.98 -6.39 7.05
C PRO A 224 26.50 -6.63 7.04
N SER A 225 26.91 -7.88 7.01
CA SER A 225 28.33 -8.26 6.90
C SER A 225 28.91 -7.60 5.65
N PRO A 226 30.11 -7.04 5.71
CA PRO A 226 30.74 -6.43 4.55
C PRO A 226 30.87 -7.47 3.43
N SER A 227 30.34 -7.17 2.25
CA SER A 227 30.50 -8.00 1.06
C SER A 227 32.00 -8.26 0.81
N PRO A 228 32.41 -9.50 0.47
CA PRO A 228 33.81 -9.80 0.21
C PRO A 228 34.30 -8.95 -0.96
N SER A 229 35.30 -8.11 -0.68
CA SER A 229 35.93 -7.28 -1.69
C SER A 229 36.53 -8.16 -2.76
N ASN A 230 36.04 -8.05 -3.98
CA ASN A 230 36.54 -8.74 -5.15
C ASN A 230 37.95 -8.18 -5.49
N LYS A 231 38.98 -8.71 -4.85
CA LYS A 231 40.37 -8.41 -5.24
C LYS A 231 40.60 -9.01 -6.64
N LYS A 232 40.43 -8.17 -7.68
CA LYS A 232 40.98 -8.51 -9.02
C LYS A 232 42.48 -8.79 -8.87
N LYS A 233 42.88 -10.03 -9.07
CA LYS A 233 44.28 -10.38 -9.35
C LYS A 233 44.65 -9.77 -10.70
N ARG A 234 45.72 -9.00 -10.69
CA ARG A 234 46.43 -8.58 -11.87
C ARG A 234 47.15 -9.78 -12.50
#